data_8c3676bc17342e026028e71e9c48bc4d
#
_entry.id   8c3676bc17342e026028e71e9c48bc4d
#
_cell.length_a   1.000
_cell.length_b   1.000
_cell.length_c   1.000
_cell.angle_alpha   90.00
_cell.angle_beta   90.00
_cell.angle_gamma   90.00
#
_symmetry.space_group_name_H-M   'P 1'
#
loop_
_entity.id
_entity.type
_entity.pdbx_description
1 polymer ?
#
loop_
_entity_poly.entity_id
_entity_poly.type
_entity_poly.pdbx_seq_one_letter_code
_entity_poly.pdbx_strand_id
1 'polypeptide(L)'
;MDLSLVIPLYNESESISELDKKIESILSTSKLSYEILYVDDGSKDDSWKKIIDISKRNPNTHGLRFLKNYGKSMALSAGFSESKG
;
A
#
# COMPACT_ATOMS: atom_id res chain seq x y z
N MET A 1 10.85 3.13 -12.25
CA MET A 1 9.76 3.87 -11.56
C MET A 1 10.24 5.24 -11.14
N ASP A 2 9.48 6.25 -11.47
CA ASP A 2 9.82 7.62 -11.07
C ASP A 2 9.42 7.91 -9.64
N LEU A 3 8.37 7.23 -9.14
CA LEU A 3 7.83 7.47 -7.82
C LEU A 3 7.38 6.17 -7.19
N SER A 4 7.75 5.95 -5.94
CA SER A 4 7.26 4.85 -5.12
C SER A 4 6.61 5.40 -3.86
N LEU A 5 5.38 4.99 -3.60
CA LEU A 5 4.68 5.32 -2.37
C LEU A 5 4.63 4.08 -1.48
N VAL A 6 5.11 4.21 -0.25
CA VAL A 6 5.05 3.15 0.75
C VAL A 6 4.08 3.58 1.84
N ILE A 7 2.99 2.84 2.00
CA ILE A 7 1.90 3.22 2.89
C ILE A 7 1.71 2.12 3.95
N PRO A 8 2.15 2.36 5.19
CA PRO A 8 1.93 1.40 6.27
C PRO A 8 0.49 1.47 6.78
N LEU A 9 -0.10 0.31 7.04
CA LEU A 9 -1.49 0.19 7.47
C LEU A 9 -1.60 -0.76 8.67
N TYR A 10 -2.55 -0.45 9.55
CA TYR A 10 -2.94 -1.36 10.61
C TYR A 10 -4.41 -1.11 10.95
N ASN A 11 -5.26 -2.13 10.69
CA ASN A 11 -6.70 -2.06 10.95
C ASN A 11 -7.37 -0.84 10.30
N GLU A 12 -7.07 -0.60 9.03
CA GLU A 12 -7.55 0.56 8.26
C GLU A 12 -8.54 0.16 7.16
N SER A 13 -9.27 -0.96 7.33
CA SER A 13 -10.09 -1.48 6.25
C SER A 13 -11.16 -0.50 5.77
N GLU A 14 -11.69 0.34 6.66
CA GLU A 14 -12.71 1.31 6.30
C GLU A 14 -12.18 2.44 5.42
N SER A 15 -10.92 2.78 5.54
CA SER A 15 -10.33 3.92 4.84
C SER A 15 -9.47 3.56 3.64
N ILE A 16 -9.09 2.29 3.48
CA ILE A 16 -8.17 1.88 2.41
C ILE A 16 -8.73 2.20 1.03
N SER A 17 -9.99 1.86 0.75
CA SER A 17 -10.58 2.08 -0.56
C SER A 17 -10.67 3.56 -0.91
N GLU A 18 -11.03 4.39 0.05
CA GLU A 18 -11.11 5.84 -0.14
C GLU A 18 -9.72 6.44 -0.34
N LEU A 19 -8.75 6.01 0.46
CA LEU A 19 -7.37 6.45 0.32
C LEU A 19 -6.81 6.09 -1.05
N ASP A 20 -7.04 4.85 -1.50
CA ASP A 20 -6.57 4.39 -2.79
C ASP A 20 -7.16 5.21 -3.93
N LYS A 21 -8.45 5.52 -3.87
CA LYS A 21 -9.10 6.36 -4.87
C LYS A 21 -8.48 7.76 -4.95
N LYS A 22 -8.17 8.35 -3.81
CA LYS A 22 -7.52 9.66 -3.76
C LYS A 22 -6.13 9.61 -4.38
N ILE A 23 -5.34 8.61 -4.03
CA ILE A 23 -3.98 8.44 -4.55
C ILE A 23 -4.03 8.23 -6.07
N GLU A 24 -4.88 7.33 -6.54
CA GLU A 24 -5.03 7.04 -7.96
C GLU A 24 -5.47 8.28 -8.74
N SER A 25 -6.39 9.07 -8.18
CA SER A 25 -6.86 10.29 -8.81
C SER A 25 -5.72 11.31 -9.00
N ILE A 26 -4.85 11.44 -8.01
CA ILE A 26 -3.72 12.37 -8.07
C ILE A 26 -2.66 11.85 -9.05
N LEU A 27 -2.29 10.58 -8.94
CA LEU A 27 -1.20 10.01 -9.74
C LEU A 27 -1.59 9.78 -11.19
N SER A 28 -2.86 9.50 -11.48
CA SER A 28 -3.31 9.27 -12.85
C SER A 28 -3.21 10.53 -13.72
N THR A 29 -3.19 11.71 -13.12
CA THR A 29 -2.99 12.97 -13.85
C THR A 29 -1.51 13.33 -13.99
N SER A 30 -0.63 12.61 -13.32
CA SER A 30 0.80 12.83 -13.40
C SER A 30 1.38 12.15 -14.64
N LYS A 31 2.46 12.72 -15.19
CA LYS A 31 3.22 12.09 -16.28
C LYS A 31 4.28 11.14 -15.77
N LEU A 32 4.41 11.00 -14.45
CA LEU A 32 5.40 10.12 -13.84
C LEU A 32 4.90 8.67 -13.81
N SER A 33 5.81 7.74 -13.99
CA SER A 33 5.51 6.34 -13.67
C SER A 33 5.57 6.16 -12.16
N TYR A 34 4.69 5.31 -11.60
CA TYR A 34 4.59 5.17 -10.16
C TYR A 34 4.25 3.74 -9.76
N GLU A 35 4.56 3.41 -8.52
CA GLU A 35 4.06 2.21 -7.85
C GLU A 35 3.60 2.57 -6.45
N ILE A 36 2.64 1.79 -5.94
CA ILE A 36 2.11 1.94 -4.58
C ILE A 36 2.33 0.62 -3.86
N LEU A 37 2.93 0.69 -2.68
CA LEU A 37 3.13 -0.47 -1.83
C LEU A 37 2.39 -0.25 -0.51
N TYR A 38 1.32 -1.02 -0.30
CA TYR A 38 0.61 -1.06 0.97
C TYR A 38 1.27 -2.10 1.86
N VAL A 39 1.70 -1.69 3.05
CA VAL A 39 2.34 -2.58 4.02
C VAL A 39 1.38 -2.78 5.19
N ASP A 40 0.82 -3.99 5.29
CA ASP A 40 -0.09 -4.35 6.37
C ASP A 40 0.72 -4.84 7.56
N ASP A 41 0.68 -4.11 8.65
CA ASP A 41 1.42 -4.40 9.86
C ASP A 41 0.63 -5.34 10.81
N GLY A 42 0.16 -6.45 10.27
CA GLY A 42 -0.53 -7.48 11.04
C GLY A 42 -1.98 -7.15 11.38
N SER A 43 -2.71 -6.50 10.47
CA SER A 43 -4.12 -6.16 10.69
C SER A 43 -4.96 -7.39 11.00
N LYS A 44 -5.90 -7.23 11.91
CA LYS A 44 -6.85 -8.28 12.31
C LYS A 44 -8.21 -8.15 11.62
N ASP A 45 -8.46 -7.01 10.96
CA ASP A 45 -9.65 -6.81 10.16
C ASP A 45 -9.41 -7.27 8.71
N ASP A 46 -10.25 -6.89 7.77
CA ASP A 46 -10.12 -7.26 6.37
C ASP A 46 -9.26 -6.29 5.54
N SER A 47 -8.38 -5.53 6.18
CA SER A 47 -7.44 -4.63 5.49
C SER A 47 -6.62 -5.36 4.45
N TRP A 48 -6.04 -6.50 4.80
CA TRP A 48 -5.22 -7.29 3.87
C TRP A 48 -6.02 -7.76 2.66
N LYS A 49 -7.24 -8.20 2.87
CA LYS A 49 -8.11 -8.63 1.78
C LYS A 49 -8.37 -7.48 0.80
N LYS A 50 -8.60 -6.30 1.32
CA LYS A 50 -8.82 -5.10 0.48
C LYS A 50 -7.57 -4.72 -0.29
N ILE A 51 -6.40 -4.83 0.33
CA ILE A 51 -5.12 -4.58 -0.35
C ILE A 51 -4.95 -5.54 -1.52
N ILE A 52 -5.23 -6.83 -1.31
CA ILE A 52 -5.14 -7.84 -2.38
C ILE A 52 -6.11 -7.51 -3.52
N ASP A 53 -7.34 -7.15 -3.20
CA ASP A 53 -8.34 -6.79 -4.20
C ASP A 53 -7.88 -5.60 -5.05
N ILE A 54 -7.31 -4.59 -4.41
CA ILE A 54 -6.79 -3.42 -5.11
C ILE A 54 -5.61 -3.80 -6.01
N SER A 55 -4.70 -4.64 -5.52
CA SER A 55 -3.54 -5.05 -6.30
C SER A 55 -3.91 -5.87 -7.53
N LYS A 56 -5.01 -6.62 -7.48
CA LYS A 56 -5.51 -7.36 -8.64
C LYS A 56 -6.08 -6.46 -9.72
N ARG A 57 -6.68 -5.33 -9.32
CA ARG A 57 -7.28 -4.37 -10.25
C ARG A 57 -6.27 -3.42 -10.85
N ASN A 58 -5.16 -3.20 -10.14
CA ASN A 58 -4.22 -2.13 -10.44
C ASN A 58 -2.79 -2.69 -10.47
N PRO A 59 -2.18 -2.80 -11.66
CA PRO A 59 -0.86 -3.44 -11.78
C PRO A 59 0.27 -2.66 -11.09
N ASN A 60 0.03 -1.39 -10.77
CA ASN A 60 1.02 -0.56 -10.08
C ASN A 60 0.90 -0.62 -8.57
N THR A 61 -0.02 -1.42 -8.05
CA THR A 61 -0.27 -1.54 -6.61
C THR A 61 0.14 -2.92 -6.13
N HIS A 62 0.91 -2.95 -5.06
CA HIS A 62 1.42 -4.17 -4.45
C HIS A 62 1.10 -4.19 -2.96
N GLY A 63 1.12 -5.36 -2.37
CA GLY A 63 0.91 -5.52 -0.95
C GLY A 63 2.02 -6.33 -0.29
N LEU A 64 2.36 -5.96 0.91
CA LEU A 64 3.27 -6.71 1.79
C LEU A 64 2.59 -6.85 3.14
N ARG A 65 2.68 -8.02 3.75
CA ARG A 65 2.02 -8.28 5.02
C ARG A 65 3.00 -8.84 6.05
N PHE A 66 2.96 -8.27 7.25
CA PHE A 66 3.57 -8.89 8.42
C PHE A 66 2.53 -9.74 9.14
N LEU A 67 2.97 -10.88 9.66
CA LEU A 67 2.09 -11.77 10.44
C LEU A 67 1.86 -11.25 11.86
N LYS A 68 2.74 -10.37 12.34
CA LYS A 68 2.66 -9.74 13.65
C LYS A 68 2.78 -8.23 13.48
N ASN A 69 2.21 -7.48 14.44
CA ASN A 69 2.36 -6.04 14.45
C ASN A 69 3.75 -5.66 14.97
N TYR A 70 4.55 -5.06 14.11
CA TYR A 70 5.91 -4.58 14.44
C TYR A 70 6.00 -3.07 14.59
N GLY A 71 4.90 -2.34 14.36
CA GLY A 71 4.89 -0.89 14.38
C GLY A 71 5.20 -0.29 13.01
N LYS A 72 4.80 0.97 12.83
CA LYS A 72 4.88 1.62 11.51
C LYS A 72 6.30 1.80 11.01
N SER A 73 7.27 2.03 11.90
CA SER A 73 8.66 2.20 11.47
C SER A 73 9.23 0.92 10.86
N MET A 74 8.90 -0.24 11.43
CA MET A 74 9.31 -1.52 10.85
C MET A 74 8.61 -1.77 9.52
N ALA A 75 7.33 -1.45 9.42
CA ALA A 75 6.57 -1.60 8.19
C ALA A 75 7.15 -0.73 7.08
N LEU A 76 7.49 0.52 7.37
CA LEU A 76 8.12 1.40 6.40
C LEU A 76 9.46 0.88 5.94
N SER A 77 10.28 0.38 6.85
CA SER A 77 11.60 -0.16 6.52
C SER A 77 11.48 -1.35 5.58
N ALA A 78 10.58 -2.29 5.87
CA ALA A 78 10.34 -3.44 4.99
C ALA A 78 9.77 -3.00 3.65
N GLY A 79 8.86 -2.01 3.64
CA GLY A 79 8.29 -1.47 2.43
C GLY A 79 9.33 -0.87 1.51
N PHE A 80 10.26 -0.11 2.06
CA PHE A 80 11.33 0.47 1.26
C PHE A 80 12.27 -0.58 0.67
N SER A 81 12.50 -1.69 1.36
CA SER A 81 13.33 -2.75 0.80
C SER A 81 12.64 -3.51 -0.34
N GLU A 82 11.31 -3.55 -0.36
CA GLU A 82 10.53 -4.17 -1.44
C GLU A 82 10.24 -3.22 -2.58
N SER A 83 10.28 -1.93 -2.35
CA SER A 83 9.99 -0.90 -3.35
C SER A 83 11.07 -0.86 -4.43
N LYS A 84 10.66 -0.62 -5.68
CA LYS A 84 11.56 -0.52 -6.84
C LYS A 84 11.84 0.92 -7.27
N GLY A 85 11.18 1.87 -6.66
CA GLY A 85 11.28 3.27 -7.05
C GLY A 85 12.10 4.15 -6.16
#